data_acb87548fa5dff167a981d4e23eb1df7
#
_entry.id   acb87548fa5dff167a981d4e23eb1df7
#
_cell.length_a   1.000
_cell.length_b   1.000
_cell.length_c   1.000
_cell.angle_alpha   90.00
_cell.angle_beta   90.00
_cell.angle_gamma   90.00
#
_symmetry.space_group_name_H-M   'P 1'
#
loop_
_entity.id
_entity.type
_entity.pdbx_description
1 polymer ?
#
loop_
_entity_poly.entity_id
_entity_poly.type
_entity_poly.pdbx_seq_one_letter_code
_entity_poly.pdbx_strand_id
1 'polypeptide(L)'
;EEDVAAALAAEESEADRSVTRALVRDRLAGLTLPLEIRSFAETTWADYLGDVRARHGEDSDTWRSALATLDELLWSIVAKERTAQKARLTRMIPGLIRGLRQGIVARGVPDDRSKLFLDELYQLHMSAIKPAPAPDPALEPPPVAPTASHKVSNVYDYVSEMPPGTWLAFRRDSETVNARL
;
A
#
# COMPACT_ATOMS: atom_id res chain seq x y z
N GLU A 1 -37.88 32.23 -0.39
CA GLU A 1 -36.46 32.65 -0.43
C GLU A 1 -35.57 31.65 0.32
N GLU A 2 -36.01 31.14 1.49
CA GLU A 2 -35.26 30.19 2.32
C GLU A 2 -35.08 28.85 1.62
N ASP A 3 -36.10 28.35 0.92
CA ASP A 3 -36.07 27.09 0.16
C ASP A 3 -35.08 27.13 -1.03
N VAL A 4 -34.95 28.30 -1.67
CA VAL A 4 -34.04 28.51 -2.81
C VAL A 4 -32.57 28.53 -2.32
N ALA A 5 -32.32 29.18 -1.19
CA ALA A 5 -30.98 29.21 -0.60
C ALA A 5 -30.54 27.83 -0.13
N ALA A 6 -31.47 27.04 0.46
CA ALA A 6 -31.19 25.65 0.85
C ALA A 6 -30.91 24.73 -0.36
N ALA A 7 -31.65 24.92 -1.46
CA ALA A 7 -31.41 24.16 -2.70
C ALA A 7 -30.06 24.49 -3.32
N LEU A 8 -29.67 25.75 -3.39
CA LEU A 8 -28.37 26.19 -3.90
C LEU A 8 -27.21 25.65 -3.04
N ALA A 9 -27.32 25.68 -1.72
CA ALA A 9 -26.31 25.13 -0.82
C ALA A 9 -26.18 23.60 -0.96
N ALA A 10 -27.29 22.89 -1.24
CA ALA A 10 -27.28 21.47 -1.50
C ALA A 10 -26.60 21.13 -2.84
N GLU A 11 -26.83 21.93 -3.89
CA GLU A 11 -26.17 21.77 -5.20
C GLU A 11 -24.65 22.02 -5.09
N GLU A 12 -24.24 23.08 -4.40
CA GLU A 12 -22.82 23.38 -4.15
C GLU A 12 -22.14 22.25 -3.39
N SER A 13 -22.79 21.73 -2.35
CA SER A 13 -22.26 20.60 -1.56
C SER A 13 -22.14 19.32 -2.39
N GLU A 14 -23.07 19.03 -3.30
CA GLU A 14 -22.97 17.84 -4.18
C GLU A 14 -21.91 18.05 -5.26
N ALA A 15 -21.73 19.26 -5.78
CA ALA A 15 -20.65 19.60 -6.69
C ALA A 15 -19.28 19.36 -6.03
N ASP A 16 -19.09 19.78 -4.77
CA ASP A 16 -17.89 19.56 -4.00
C ASP A 16 -17.62 18.06 -3.78
N ARG A 17 -18.63 17.28 -3.46
CA ARG A 17 -18.52 15.81 -3.33
C ARG A 17 -18.16 15.14 -4.66
N SER A 18 -18.73 15.60 -5.76
CA SER A 18 -18.41 15.07 -7.09
C SER A 18 -16.93 15.28 -7.43
N VAL A 19 -16.41 16.48 -7.19
CA VAL A 19 -14.99 16.82 -7.40
C VAL A 19 -14.08 15.95 -6.52
N THR A 20 -14.40 15.81 -5.23
CA THR A 20 -13.58 15.01 -4.30
C THR A 20 -13.64 13.53 -4.60
N ARG A 21 -14.77 12.99 -5.04
CA ARG A 21 -14.86 11.61 -5.52
C ARG A 21 -14.01 11.35 -6.76
N ALA A 22 -13.96 12.30 -7.70
CA ALA A 22 -13.08 12.21 -8.86
C ALA A 22 -11.60 12.25 -8.44
N LEU A 23 -11.22 13.19 -7.57
CA LEU A 23 -9.89 13.33 -7.03
C LEU A 23 -9.41 12.07 -6.27
N VAL A 24 -10.28 11.44 -5.48
CA VAL A 24 -9.95 10.18 -4.80
C VAL A 24 -9.77 9.06 -5.80
N ARG A 25 -10.68 8.91 -6.78
CA ARG A 25 -10.56 7.88 -7.83
C ARG A 25 -9.26 8.01 -8.62
N ASP A 26 -8.83 9.22 -8.94
CA ASP A 26 -7.57 9.45 -9.62
C ASP A 26 -6.37 8.98 -8.79
N ARG A 27 -6.39 9.23 -7.47
CA ARG A 27 -5.33 8.73 -6.55
C ARG A 27 -5.33 7.22 -6.39
N LEU A 28 -6.48 6.57 -6.54
CA LEU A 28 -6.61 5.12 -6.46
C LEU A 28 -6.30 4.42 -7.79
N ALA A 29 -6.20 5.17 -8.89
CA ALA A 29 -5.98 4.62 -10.22
C ALA A 29 -4.67 3.83 -10.29
N GLY A 30 -4.74 2.62 -10.82
CA GLY A 30 -3.58 1.73 -10.94
C GLY A 30 -3.14 1.04 -9.64
N LEU A 31 -3.79 1.32 -8.50
CA LEU A 31 -3.49 0.64 -7.24
C LEU A 31 -4.36 -0.61 -7.06
N THR A 32 -3.71 -1.72 -6.71
CA THR A 32 -4.41 -2.93 -6.27
C THR A 32 -4.65 -2.83 -4.77
N LEU A 33 -5.90 -2.58 -4.38
CA LEU A 33 -6.29 -2.35 -3.00
C LEU A 33 -7.33 -3.40 -2.56
N PRO A 34 -7.31 -3.84 -1.28
CA PRO A 34 -8.40 -4.59 -0.69
C PRO A 34 -9.72 -3.84 -0.81
N LEU A 35 -10.82 -4.58 -0.96
CA LEU A 35 -12.15 -4.01 -1.20
C LEU A 35 -12.57 -3.01 -0.12
N GLU A 36 -12.36 -3.34 1.14
CA GLU A 36 -12.74 -2.49 2.28
C GLU A 36 -11.98 -1.15 2.28
N ILE A 37 -10.68 -1.19 1.96
CA ILE A 37 -9.86 0.04 1.87
C ILE A 37 -10.31 0.90 0.70
N ARG A 38 -10.53 0.29 -0.46
CA ARG A 38 -11.04 0.99 -1.65
C ARG A 38 -12.41 1.62 -1.39
N SER A 39 -13.35 0.83 -0.86
CA SER A 39 -14.70 1.28 -0.54
C SER A 39 -14.69 2.44 0.46
N PHE A 40 -13.90 2.33 1.53
CA PHE A 40 -13.75 3.41 2.51
C PHE A 40 -13.22 4.70 1.86
N ALA A 41 -12.18 4.61 1.04
CA ALA A 41 -11.59 5.78 0.38
C ALA A 41 -12.57 6.43 -0.61
N GLU A 42 -13.25 5.65 -1.47
CA GLU A 42 -14.14 6.14 -2.52
C GLU A 42 -15.48 6.68 -1.99
N THR A 43 -15.92 6.25 -0.81
CA THR A 43 -17.18 6.68 -0.22
C THR A 43 -16.93 7.59 1.00
N THR A 44 -16.56 7.01 2.12
CA THR A 44 -16.44 7.72 3.41
C THR A 44 -15.43 8.87 3.34
N TRP A 45 -14.22 8.59 2.81
CA TRP A 45 -13.17 9.60 2.78
C TRP A 45 -13.40 10.67 1.72
N ALA A 46 -13.91 10.27 0.55
CA ALA A 46 -14.27 11.23 -0.49
C ALA A 46 -15.37 12.20 -0.03
N ASP A 47 -16.38 11.69 0.67
CA ASP A 47 -17.44 12.52 1.23
C ASP A 47 -16.94 13.42 2.38
N TYR A 48 -16.01 12.91 3.23
CA TYR A 48 -15.36 13.72 4.25
C TYR A 48 -14.56 14.88 3.63
N LEU A 49 -13.79 14.59 2.56
CA LEU A 49 -13.09 15.62 1.80
C LEU A 49 -14.06 16.67 1.22
N GLY A 50 -15.21 16.24 0.67
CA GLY A 50 -16.24 17.15 0.18
C GLY A 50 -16.74 18.09 1.28
N ASP A 51 -17.03 17.56 2.45
CA ASP A 51 -17.47 18.37 3.60
C ASP A 51 -16.37 19.33 4.09
N VAL A 52 -15.10 18.91 4.08
CA VAL A 52 -13.97 19.78 4.44
C VAL A 52 -13.79 20.89 3.41
N ARG A 53 -13.89 20.57 2.11
CA ARG A 53 -13.79 21.54 1.03
C ARG A 53 -14.88 22.59 1.13
N ALA A 54 -16.13 22.18 1.31
CA ALA A 54 -17.29 23.08 1.43
C ALA A 54 -17.18 24.02 2.64
N ARG A 55 -16.67 23.54 3.78
CA ARG A 55 -16.61 24.34 5.02
C ARG A 55 -15.36 25.20 5.15
N HIS A 56 -14.23 24.74 4.66
CA HIS A 56 -12.92 25.35 4.93
C HIS A 56 -12.19 25.82 3.67
N GLY A 57 -12.60 25.36 2.49
CA GLY A 57 -11.92 25.63 1.22
C GLY A 57 -10.65 24.80 1.02
N GLU A 58 -10.15 24.80 -0.22
CA GLU A 58 -8.97 24.02 -0.62
C GLU A 58 -7.65 24.59 -0.07
N ASP A 59 -7.59 25.86 0.28
CA ASP A 59 -6.39 26.51 0.80
C ASP A 59 -6.20 26.32 2.31
N SER A 60 -7.15 25.65 2.98
CA SER A 60 -7.11 25.45 4.43
C SER A 60 -6.12 24.37 4.86
N ASP A 61 -5.61 24.51 6.08
CA ASP A 61 -4.77 23.45 6.70
C ASP A 61 -5.57 22.17 6.93
N THR A 62 -6.87 22.28 7.19
CA THR A 62 -7.79 21.15 7.34
C THR A 62 -7.86 20.32 6.07
N TRP A 63 -8.00 20.99 4.93
CA TRP A 63 -7.99 20.34 3.61
C TRP A 63 -6.66 19.64 3.32
N ARG A 64 -5.55 20.37 3.50
CA ARG A 64 -4.21 19.78 3.32
C ARG A 64 -3.96 18.57 4.21
N SER A 65 -4.40 18.65 5.47
CA SER A 65 -4.28 17.54 6.42
C SER A 65 -5.13 16.33 6.03
N ALA A 66 -6.36 16.55 5.56
CA ALA A 66 -7.24 15.48 5.11
C ALA A 66 -6.69 14.78 3.86
N LEU A 67 -6.13 15.52 2.90
CA LEU A 67 -5.46 14.95 1.74
C LEU A 67 -4.20 14.17 2.12
N ALA A 68 -3.37 14.73 3.00
CA ALA A 68 -2.18 14.05 3.49
C ALA A 68 -2.52 12.72 4.18
N THR A 69 -3.62 12.67 4.94
CA THR A 69 -4.10 11.43 5.58
C THR A 69 -4.48 10.37 4.54
N LEU A 70 -5.11 10.76 3.41
CA LEU A 70 -5.39 9.84 2.31
C LEU A 70 -4.10 9.31 1.68
N ASP A 71 -3.16 10.21 1.36
CA ASP A 71 -1.89 9.82 0.75
C ASP A 71 -1.06 8.91 1.69
N GLU A 72 -1.08 9.19 2.99
CA GLU A 72 -0.48 8.33 4.01
C GLU A 72 -1.16 6.96 4.11
N LEU A 73 -2.49 6.90 4.04
CA LEU A 73 -3.24 5.65 3.99
C LEU A 73 -2.79 4.81 2.80
N LEU A 74 -2.81 5.38 1.60
CA LEU A 74 -2.42 4.67 0.38
C LEU A 74 -0.97 4.21 0.42
N TRP A 75 -0.06 5.08 0.90
CA TRP A 75 1.34 4.68 1.06
C TRP A 75 1.51 3.57 2.10
N SER A 76 0.72 3.57 3.20
CA SER A 76 0.87 2.63 4.31
C SER A 76 0.56 1.18 3.94
N ILE A 77 -0.34 0.96 2.99
CA ILE A 77 -0.81 -0.38 2.58
C ILE A 77 0.02 -1.01 1.45
N VAL A 78 0.87 -0.26 0.77
CA VAL A 78 1.82 -0.82 -0.19
C VAL A 78 2.92 -1.58 0.55
N ALA A 79 3.29 -2.76 0.05
CA ALA A 79 4.32 -3.60 0.65
C ALA A 79 5.64 -2.84 0.89
N LYS A 80 6.26 -3.09 2.05
CA LYS A 80 7.50 -2.44 2.47
C LYS A 80 8.65 -3.45 2.47
N GLU A 81 9.57 -3.30 1.54
CA GLU A 81 10.73 -4.19 1.41
C GLU A 81 11.90 -3.75 2.30
N ARG A 82 12.15 -2.44 2.37
CA ARG A 82 13.30 -1.89 3.08
C ARG A 82 13.01 -1.64 4.56
N THR A 83 13.96 -1.95 5.42
CA THR A 83 13.87 -1.71 6.87
C THR A 83 13.53 -0.25 7.21
N ALA A 84 14.11 0.72 6.50
CA ALA A 84 13.81 2.14 6.69
C ALA A 84 12.34 2.48 6.41
N GLN A 85 11.72 1.85 5.40
CA GLN A 85 10.31 2.03 5.07
C GLN A 85 9.41 1.42 6.16
N LYS A 86 9.76 0.24 6.69
CA LYS A 86 9.05 -0.39 7.82
C LYS A 86 9.11 0.47 9.07
N ALA A 87 10.27 1.03 9.40
CA ALA A 87 10.45 1.95 10.52
C ALA A 87 9.64 3.26 10.34
N ARG A 88 9.57 3.79 9.10
CA ARG A 88 8.71 4.93 8.79
C ARG A 88 7.24 4.60 8.98
N LEU A 89 6.79 3.45 8.47
CA LEU A 89 5.41 2.97 8.64
C LEU A 89 5.03 2.89 10.11
N THR A 90 5.86 2.23 10.93
CA THR A 90 5.61 2.09 12.37
C THR A 90 5.43 3.44 13.07
N ARG A 91 6.21 4.45 12.69
CA ARG A 91 6.13 5.79 13.29
C ARG A 91 4.90 6.57 12.85
N MET A 92 4.42 6.37 11.61
CA MET A 92 3.29 7.13 11.09
C MET A 92 1.92 6.56 11.48
N ILE A 93 1.82 5.25 11.77
CA ILE A 93 0.56 4.58 12.12
C ILE A 93 -0.27 5.35 13.17
N PRO A 94 0.26 5.79 14.31
CA PRO A 94 -0.55 6.48 15.33
C PRO A 94 -1.18 7.78 14.81
N GLY A 95 -0.45 8.55 14.01
CA GLY A 95 -0.94 9.77 13.37
C GLY A 95 -2.02 9.48 12.34
N LEU A 96 -1.75 8.53 11.45
CA LEU A 96 -2.68 8.05 10.43
C LEU A 96 -4.01 7.58 11.04
N ILE A 97 -3.97 6.71 12.04
CA ILE A 97 -5.20 6.21 12.71
C ILE A 97 -5.98 7.35 13.35
N ARG A 98 -5.30 8.33 13.95
CA ARG A 98 -5.96 9.52 14.52
C ARG A 98 -6.67 10.32 13.44
N GLY A 99 -6.02 10.61 12.32
CA GLY A 99 -6.61 11.34 11.20
C GLY A 99 -7.82 10.59 10.60
N LEU A 100 -7.70 9.28 10.38
CA LEU A 100 -8.79 8.44 9.88
C LEU A 100 -9.99 8.44 10.83
N ARG A 101 -9.77 8.31 12.15
CA ARG A 101 -10.85 8.37 13.15
C ARG A 101 -11.56 9.73 13.17
N GLN A 102 -10.85 10.83 12.96
CA GLN A 102 -11.50 12.15 12.84
C GLN A 102 -12.50 12.18 11.69
N GLY A 103 -12.11 11.69 10.51
CA GLY A 103 -13.01 11.61 9.35
C GLY A 103 -14.18 10.65 9.58
N ILE A 104 -13.94 9.47 10.20
CA ILE A 104 -14.97 8.48 10.55
C ILE A 104 -16.03 9.12 11.47
N VAL A 105 -15.60 9.78 12.53
CA VAL A 105 -16.51 10.46 13.49
C VAL A 105 -17.26 11.62 12.82
N ALA A 106 -16.55 12.43 12.05
CA ALA A 106 -17.16 13.58 11.33
C ALA A 106 -18.25 13.13 10.33
N ARG A 107 -18.10 11.91 9.76
CA ARG A 107 -19.10 11.31 8.85
C ARG A 107 -20.17 10.48 9.55
N GLY A 108 -20.09 10.29 10.86
CA GLY A 108 -21.04 9.47 11.60
C GLY A 108 -21.05 8.00 11.12
N VAL A 109 -19.90 7.46 10.74
CA VAL A 109 -19.79 6.06 10.28
C VAL A 109 -20.11 5.13 11.43
N PRO A 110 -21.02 4.14 11.26
CA PRO A 110 -21.35 3.17 12.29
C PRO A 110 -20.12 2.39 12.80
N ASP A 111 -20.10 2.04 14.07
CA ASP A 111 -18.97 1.39 14.73
C ASP A 111 -18.60 0.03 14.09
N ASP A 112 -19.59 -0.74 13.65
CA ASP A 112 -19.38 -2.02 12.98
C ASP A 112 -18.62 -1.86 11.66
N ARG A 113 -18.98 -0.87 10.84
CA ARG A 113 -18.30 -0.55 9.60
C ARG A 113 -16.90 0.00 9.81
N SER A 114 -16.77 0.93 10.75
CA SER A 114 -15.47 1.52 11.07
C SER A 114 -14.51 0.47 11.62
N LYS A 115 -15.02 -0.48 12.40
CA LYS A 115 -14.24 -1.60 12.93
C LYS A 115 -13.73 -2.52 11.82
N LEU A 116 -14.59 -2.93 10.87
CA LEU A 116 -14.18 -3.77 9.75
C LEU A 116 -13.03 -3.14 8.96
N PHE A 117 -13.14 -1.86 8.62
CA PHE A 117 -12.09 -1.12 7.93
C PHE A 117 -10.79 -1.05 8.75
N LEU A 118 -10.88 -0.73 10.05
CA LEU A 118 -9.70 -0.60 10.92
C LEU A 118 -9.03 -1.95 11.18
N ASP A 119 -9.78 -3.03 11.30
CA ASP A 119 -9.27 -4.39 11.46
C ASP A 119 -8.51 -4.84 10.20
N GLU A 120 -9.07 -4.59 9.01
CA GLU A 120 -8.39 -4.86 7.73
C GLU A 120 -7.09 -4.05 7.61
N LEU A 121 -7.14 -2.76 7.91
CA LEU A 121 -5.98 -1.89 7.88
C LEU A 121 -4.89 -2.38 8.86
N TYR A 122 -5.27 -2.82 10.04
CA TYR A 122 -4.36 -3.40 11.03
C TYR A 122 -3.66 -4.65 10.46
N GLN A 123 -4.39 -5.57 9.85
CA GLN A 123 -3.81 -6.78 9.26
C GLN A 123 -2.80 -6.44 8.14
N LEU A 124 -3.12 -5.47 7.30
CA LEU A 124 -2.23 -5.00 6.25
C LEU A 124 -0.93 -4.39 6.82
N HIS A 125 -1.04 -3.57 7.86
CA HIS A 125 0.13 -3.00 8.55
C HIS A 125 0.98 -4.08 9.21
N MET A 126 0.36 -5.07 9.87
CA MET A 126 1.09 -6.18 10.49
C MET A 126 1.83 -7.01 9.45
N SER A 127 1.20 -7.28 8.31
CA SER A 127 1.84 -8.00 7.19
C SER A 127 3.00 -7.19 6.59
N ALA A 128 2.85 -5.87 6.46
CA ALA A 128 3.88 -4.99 5.92
C ALA A 128 5.11 -4.84 6.84
N ILE A 129 4.93 -4.96 8.17
CA ILE A 129 6.00 -4.81 9.16
C ILE A 129 6.69 -6.14 9.44
N LYS A 130 5.99 -7.29 9.31
CA LYS A 130 6.58 -8.61 9.55
C LYS A 130 7.89 -8.77 8.78
N PRO A 131 8.94 -9.31 9.41
CA PRO A 131 10.10 -9.75 8.66
C PRO A 131 9.65 -10.78 7.62
N ALA A 132 10.26 -10.71 6.42
CA ALA A 132 10.09 -11.79 5.45
C ALA A 132 10.37 -13.13 6.16
N PRO A 133 9.58 -14.19 5.92
CA PRO A 133 9.91 -15.49 6.45
C PRO A 133 11.36 -15.80 6.08
N ALA A 134 12.13 -16.32 7.05
CA ALA A 134 13.47 -16.77 6.76
C ALA A 134 13.40 -17.71 5.55
N PRO A 135 14.33 -17.63 4.59
CA PRO A 135 14.37 -18.57 3.48
C PRO A 135 14.34 -19.98 4.07
N ASP A 136 13.45 -20.80 3.55
CA ASP A 136 13.31 -22.19 3.99
C ASP A 136 14.71 -22.85 3.90
N PRO A 137 15.30 -23.34 5.00
CA PRO A 137 16.62 -23.98 4.96
C PRO A 137 16.64 -25.18 4.01
N ALA A 138 15.49 -25.76 3.66
CA ALA A 138 15.36 -26.76 2.61
C ALA A 138 15.50 -26.19 1.19
N LEU A 139 15.44 -24.87 1.02
CA LEU A 139 15.65 -24.13 -0.24
C LEU A 139 17.01 -23.44 -0.29
N GLU A 140 17.80 -23.45 0.79
CA GLU A 140 19.19 -22.98 0.71
C GLU A 140 19.97 -23.93 -0.18
N PRO A 141 20.72 -23.42 -1.18
CA PRO A 141 21.63 -24.25 -1.94
C PRO A 141 22.61 -24.89 -0.96
N PRO A 142 22.85 -26.20 -1.06
CA PRO A 142 23.83 -26.87 -0.20
C PRO A 142 25.16 -26.13 -0.28
N PRO A 143 25.94 -26.02 0.83
CA PRO A 143 27.21 -25.35 0.82
C PRO A 143 28.06 -25.95 -0.31
N VAL A 144 28.38 -25.05 -1.29
CA VAL A 144 29.17 -25.48 -2.47
C VAL A 144 30.54 -25.85 -1.97
N ALA A 145 30.78 -27.15 -1.81
CA ALA A 145 32.15 -27.68 -1.70
C ALA A 145 32.89 -27.16 -2.95
N PRO A 146 34.17 -26.76 -2.83
CA PRO A 146 34.93 -26.26 -3.97
C PRO A 146 35.12 -27.43 -4.96
N THR A 147 34.20 -27.54 -5.89
CA THR A 147 34.26 -28.48 -6.99
C THR A 147 35.29 -27.99 -7.99
N ALA A 148 36.21 -28.88 -8.34
CA ALA A 148 37.27 -28.65 -9.31
C ALA A 148 36.81 -27.88 -10.54
N SER A 149 37.56 -26.83 -10.88
CA SER A 149 37.32 -26.05 -12.10
C SER A 149 37.47 -26.96 -13.33
N HIS A 150 36.35 -27.47 -13.84
CA HIS A 150 36.34 -28.10 -15.14
C HIS A 150 36.37 -26.99 -16.22
N LYS A 151 37.38 -27.00 -17.06
CA LYS A 151 37.38 -26.22 -18.31
C LYS A 151 36.34 -26.86 -19.23
N VAL A 152 35.14 -26.29 -19.23
CA VAL A 152 34.06 -26.74 -20.11
C VAL A 152 34.23 -26.06 -21.46
N SER A 153 34.37 -26.86 -22.53
CA SER A 153 34.51 -26.35 -23.89
C SER A 153 33.20 -25.81 -24.45
N ASN A 154 32.06 -26.25 -23.91
CA ASN A 154 30.72 -25.74 -24.28
C ASN A 154 29.79 -25.80 -23.05
N VAL A 155 29.39 -24.63 -22.60
CA VAL A 155 28.51 -24.46 -21.42
C VAL A 155 27.12 -25.06 -21.66
N TYR A 156 26.63 -25.03 -22.90
CA TYR A 156 25.30 -25.56 -23.25
C TYR A 156 25.20 -27.07 -23.09
N ASP A 157 26.21 -27.80 -23.50
CA ASP A 157 26.24 -29.28 -23.39
C ASP A 157 26.28 -29.69 -21.91
N TYR A 158 27.05 -28.97 -21.12
CA TYR A 158 27.17 -29.24 -19.67
C TYR A 158 25.86 -28.97 -18.91
N VAL A 159 25.15 -27.89 -19.23
CA VAL A 159 23.86 -27.53 -18.62
C VAL A 159 22.76 -28.51 -19.02
N SER A 160 22.80 -29.06 -20.24
CA SER A 160 21.80 -29.99 -20.77
C SER A 160 21.90 -31.40 -20.14
N GLU A 161 23.06 -31.77 -19.62
CA GLU A 161 23.27 -33.05 -18.92
C GLU A 161 22.95 -33.02 -17.42
N MET A 162 22.63 -31.82 -16.87
CA MET A 162 22.34 -31.67 -15.45
C MET A 162 20.92 -32.10 -15.12
N PRO A 163 20.72 -32.84 -14.00
CA PRO A 163 19.39 -33.23 -13.57
C PRO A 163 18.55 -31.97 -13.17
N PRO A 164 17.22 -31.98 -13.42
CA PRO A 164 16.32 -30.92 -12.97
C PRO A 164 16.46 -30.70 -11.46
N GLY A 165 16.54 -29.45 -11.06
CA GLY A 165 16.71 -29.08 -9.65
C GLY A 165 18.15 -28.80 -9.24
N THR A 166 19.13 -28.95 -10.16
CA THR A 166 20.53 -28.60 -9.89
C THR A 166 20.70 -27.09 -9.71
N TRP A 167 21.46 -26.69 -8.69
CA TRP A 167 21.82 -25.30 -8.47
C TRP A 167 23.07 -24.92 -9.26
N LEU A 168 23.00 -23.77 -9.94
CA LEU A 168 24.10 -23.19 -10.70
C LEU A 168 24.51 -21.87 -10.07
N ALA A 169 25.81 -21.67 -9.88
CA ALA A 169 26.39 -20.42 -9.45
C ALA A 169 27.11 -19.74 -10.62
N PHE A 170 26.63 -18.56 -11.02
CA PHE A 170 27.23 -17.75 -12.07
C PHE A 170 28.01 -16.61 -11.43
N ARG A 171 29.25 -16.42 -11.83
CA ARG A 171 30.05 -15.26 -11.44
C ARG A 171 30.06 -14.24 -12.55
N ARG A 172 29.55 -13.04 -12.27
CA ARG A 172 29.59 -11.89 -13.16
C ARG A 172 30.22 -10.71 -12.41
N ASP A 173 31.38 -10.23 -12.86
CA ASP A 173 32.04 -9.01 -12.38
C ASP A 173 32.25 -8.90 -10.84
N SER A 174 32.48 -9.96 -10.13
CA SER A 174 32.61 -10.06 -8.65
C SER A 174 31.31 -10.37 -7.90
N GLU A 175 30.18 -10.47 -8.56
CA GLU A 175 28.93 -10.89 -7.96
C GLU A 175 28.61 -12.35 -8.33
N THR A 176 28.16 -13.13 -7.34
CA THR A 176 27.75 -14.52 -7.57
C THR A 176 26.23 -14.59 -7.58
N VAL A 177 25.66 -15.02 -8.70
CA VAL A 177 24.22 -15.23 -8.86
C VAL A 177 23.94 -16.74 -8.89
N ASN A 178 23.05 -17.20 -8.03
CA ASN A 178 22.62 -18.59 -7.99
C ASN A 178 21.29 -18.75 -8.71
N ALA A 179 21.20 -19.77 -9.58
CA ALA A 179 19.97 -20.14 -10.27
C ALA A 179 19.75 -21.65 -10.18
N ARG A 180 18.50 -22.10 -10.26
CA ARG A 180 18.10 -23.50 -10.25
C ARG A 180 17.54 -23.88 -11.61
N LEU A 181 18.02 -25.01 -12.16
CA LEU A 181 17.47 -25.63 -13.38
C LEU A 181 16.10 -26.24 -13.12
#